data_eee774f7012fbb96e48fe528ff736c22
#
_entry.id   eee774f7012fbb96e48fe528ff736c22
#
_cell.length_a   1.000
_cell.length_b   1.000
_cell.length_c   1.000
_cell.angle_alpha   90.00
_cell.angle_beta   90.00
_cell.angle_gamma   90.00
#
_symmetry.space_group_name_H-M   'P 1'
#
loop_
_entity.id
_entity.type
_entity.pdbx_description
1 polymer ?
#
loop_
_entity_poly.entity_id
_entity_poly.type
_entity_poly.pdbx_seq_one_letter_code
_entity_poly.pdbx_strand_id
1 'polypeptide(L)'
;MSYPQWLDEILRCPQTGERLQREGHVYVRADGKAYPVVNGVLSIVYPEVLGAQDATMNKLYRWLAPLYDLNERIAGRLLVGVDMVAGRRRIVELLGLRPGMRLLEVSPGPGVFQPFLRHDLREEGRIVALDLSMPMLRQCQARNKRLDVHLVHGNASYLPFADESFYALFHFGGVNLFSEPDKALAEFVRVVRRDGLVSYGDEGFGKSYPHTMRRKILVKINPGFLKPRPPAPGGIADIKEHEVYGGLGYLVVGRKV
;
A
#
# COMPACT_ATOMS: atom_id res chain seq x y z
N MET A 1 11.20 -18.01 -7.34
CA MET A 1 10.29 -17.64 -8.44
C MET A 1 10.89 -16.44 -9.15
N SER A 2 10.90 -16.42 -10.45
CA SER A 2 11.31 -15.24 -11.23
C SER A 2 10.10 -14.33 -11.42
N TYR A 3 10.33 -13.03 -11.43
CA TYR A 3 9.28 -12.07 -11.81
C TYR A 3 8.90 -12.27 -13.29
N PRO A 4 7.65 -11.99 -13.67
CA PRO A 4 7.22 -12.08 -15.05
C PRO A 4 7.83 -10.94 -15.88
N GLN A 5 8.01 -11.16 -17.15
CA GLN A 5 8.64 -10.20 -18.08
C GLN A 5 7.99 -8.80 -18.01
N TRP A 6 6.68 -8.72 -17.91
CA TRP A 6 5.98 -7.43 -17.83
C TRP A 6 6.41 -6.59 -16.63
N LEU A 7 6.82 -7.23 -15.50
CA LEU A 7 7.31 -6.51 -14.33
C LEU A 7 8.76 -6.05 -14.55
N ASP A 8 9.59 -6.86 -15.21
CA ASP A 8 10.96 -6.46 -15.61
C ASP A 8 10.94 -5.21 -16.50
N GLU A 9 9.93 -5.07 -17.35
CA GLU A 9 9.78 -3.93 -18.27
C GLU A 9 9.49 -2.61 -17.54
N ILE A 10 8.79 -2.65 -16.42
CA ILE A 10 8.40 -1.45 -15.68
C ILE A 10 9.31 -1.11 -14.50
N LEU A 11 10.17 -2.04 -14.05
CA LEU A 11 11.09 -1.77 -12.94
C LEU A 11 12.11 -0.68 -13.29
N ARG A 12 12.31 0.23 -12.34
CA ARG A 12 13.25 1.36 -12.43
C ARG A 12 14.08 1.47 -11.16
N CYS A 13 15.28 1.99 -11.28
CA CYS A 13 16.05 2.42 -10.12
C CYS A 13 15.33 3.56 -9.40
N PRO A 14 15.01 3.45 -8.09
CA PRO A 14 14.27 4.50 -7.38
C PRO A 14 15.10 5.77 -7.15
N GLN A 15 16.41 5.71 -7.37
CA GLN A 15 17.32 6.85 -7.25
C GLN A 15 17.45 7.64 -8.56
N THR A 16 17.57 6.94 -9.70
CA THR A 16 17.92 7.58 -10.97
C THR A 16 16.82 7.50 -12.02
N GLY A 17 15.79 6.66 -11.81
CA GLY A 17 14.74 6.39 -12.80
C GLY A 17 15.17 5.47 -13.95
N GLU A 18 16.45 5.05 -13.99
CA GLU A 18 16.96 4.19 -15.05
C GLU A 18 16.32 2.80 -15.03
N ARG A 19 16.21 2.22 -16.23
CA ARG A 19 15.76 0.84 -16.38
C ARG A 19 16.77 -0.12 -15.74
N LEU A 20 16.25 -1.14 -15.06
CA LEU A 20 17.05 -2.20 -14.48
C LEU A 20 17.08 -3.40 -15.43
N GLN A 21 18.23 -4.07 -15.48
CA GLN A 21 18.42 -5.33 -16.20
C GLN A 21 18.39 -6.49 -15.22
N ARG A 22 17.68 -7.57 -15.56
CA ARG A 22 17.65 -8.75 -14.71
C ARG A 22 18.78 -9.71 -15.06
N GLU A 23 19.58 -10.04 -14.06
CA GLU A 23 20.66 -11.03 -14.13
C GLU A 23 20.39 -12.13 -13.09
N GLY A 24 19.69 -13.19 -13.51
CA GLY A 24 19.31 -14.28 -12.61
C GLY A 24 18.35 -13.83 -11.48
N HIS A 25 18.85 -13.74 -10.27
CA HIS A 25 18.10 -13.35 -9.06
C HIS A 25 18.43 -11.92 -8.58
N VAL A 26 19.04 -11.11 -9.42
CA VAL A 26 19.33 -9.70 -9.13
C VAL A 26 18.84 -8.81 -10.26
N TYR A 27 18.52 -7.57 -9.91
CA TYR A 27 18.30 -6.49 -10.87
C TYR A 27 19.46 -5.53 -10.78
N VAL A 28 20.07 -5.21 -11.92
CA VAL A 28 21.32 -4.45 -12.00
C VAL A 28 21.08 -3.14 -12.74
N ARG A 29 21.64 -2.07 -12.22
CA ARG A 29 21.74 -0.76 -12.88
C ARG A 29 22.98 -0.72 -13.77
N ALA A 30 23.02 0.19 -14.75
CA ALA A 30 24.14 0.30 -15.69
C ALA A 30 25.53 0.51 -15.05
N ASP A 31 25.59 1.12 -13.86
CA ASP A 31 26.83 1.32 -13.08
C ASP A 31 27.21 0.13 -12.19
N GLY A 32 26.48 -0.99 -12.30
CA GLY A 32 26.75 -2.21 -11.53
C GLY A 32 26.06 -2.29 -10.17
N LYS A 33 25.28 -1.27 -9.74
CA LYS A 33 24.50 -1.37 -8.50
C LYS A 33 23.43 -2.45 -8.64
N ALA A 34 23.45 -3.42 -7.71
CA ALA A 34 22.57 -4.58 -7.74
C ALA A 34 21.49 -4.54 -6.66
N TYR A 35 20.29 -5.01 -7.00
CA TYR A 35 19.12 -5.13 -6.13
C TYR A 35 18.70 -6.61 -6.09
N PRO A 36 18.89 -7.32 -4.95
CA PRO A 36 18.66 -8.75 -4.90
C PRO A 36 17.20 -9.12 -4.77
N VAL A 37 16.83 -10.27 -5.33
CA VAL A 37 15.57 -10.95 -5.04
C VAL A 37 15.83 -12.04 -3.98
N VAL A 38 15.36 -11.81 -2.76
CA VAL A 38 15.59 -12.70 -1.63
C VAL A 38 14.27 -13.36 -1.25
N ASN A 39 14.21 -14.69 -1.36
CA ASN A 39 13.00 -15.48 -1.07
C ASN A 39 11.74 -14.99 -1.84
N GLY A 40 11.92 -14.59 -3.10
CA GLY A 40 10.84 -14.13 -3.97
C GLY A 40 10.41 -12.67 -3.74
N VAL A 41 11.16 -11.89 -2.93
CA VAL A 41 10.93 -10.46 -2.69
C VAL A 41 12.10 -9.66 -3.26
N LEU A 42 11.84 -8.76 -4.20
CA LEU A 42 12.84 -7.80 -4.68
C LEU A 42 13.12 -6.77 -3.60
N SER A 43 14.38 -6.60 -3.20
CA SER A 43 14.78 -5.56 -2.24
C SER A 43 15.42 -4.38 -2.98
N ILE A 44 14.69 -3.27 -3.03
CA ILE A 44 15.06 -2.06 -3.80
C ILE A 44 14.73 -0.78 -3.02
N VAL A 45 15.10 -0.75 -1.75
CA VAL A 45 14.86 0.39 -0.87
C VAL A 45 15.76 1.56 -1.22
N TYR A 46 15.17 2.75 -1.31
CA TYR A 46 15.87 4.03 -1.42
C TYR A 46 15.11 5.11 -0.62
N PRO A 47 15.80 6.04 0.04
CA PRO A 47 17.25 6.02 0.29
C PRO A 47 17.66 4.85 1.19
N GLU A 48 18.94 4.46 1.17
CA GLU A 48 19.46 3.36 2.01
C GLU A 48 19.38 3.69 3.50
N VAL A 49 19.57 4.96 3.83
CA VAL A 49 19.34 5.49 5.17
C VAL A 49 17.95 6.11 5.21
N LEU A 50 17.03 5.44 5.89
CA LEU A 50 15.64 5.87 5.99
C LEU A 50 15.51 7.13 6.86
N GLY A 51 14.54 7.98 6.54
CA GLY A 51 14.13 9.08 7.42
C GLY A 51 13.74 8.55 8.81
N ALA A 52 13.88 9.39 9.83
CA ALA A 52 13.69 8.99 11.23
C ALA A 52 12.31 8.36 11.50
N GLN A 53 11.25 8.86 10.85
CA GLN A 53 9.90 8.33 11.00
C GLN A 53 9.76 6.95 10.34
N ASP A 54 10.22 6.78 9.09
CA ASP A 54 10.21 5.50 8.38
C ASP A 54 11.04 4.44 9.11
N ALA A 55 12.22 4.82 9.63
CA ALA A 55 13.07 3.95 10.42
C ALA A 55 12.38 3.48 11.71
N THR A 56 11.71 4.41 12.42
CA THR A 56 10.96 4.11 13.65
C THR A 56 9.78 3.20 13.35
N MET A 57 8.99 3.49 12.32
CA MET A 57 7.84 2.68 11.92
C MET A 57 8.26 1.29 11.46
N ASN A 58 9.33 1.17 10.66
CA ASN A 58 9.86 -0.12 10.24
C ASN A 58 10.31 -0.97 11.45
N LYS A 59 10.96 -0.34 12.45
CA LYS A 59 11.33 -1.02 13.70
C LYS A 59 10.10 -1.47 14.51
N LEU A 60 9.08 -0.61 14.62
CA LEU A 60 7.83 -0.91 15.33
C LEU A 60 7.08 -2.07 14.67
N TYR A 61 6.88 -2.03 13.36
CA TYR A 61 6.20 -3.10 12.62
C TYR A 61 6.96 -4.42 12.64
N ARG A 62 8.29 -4.42 12.78
CA ARG A 62 9.07 -5.64 13.01
C ARG A 62 8.61 -6.40 14.26
N TRP A 63 8.28 -5.66 15.33
CA TRP A 63 7.81 -6.24 16.60
C TRP A 63 6.32 -6.57 16.59
N LEU A 64 5.50 -5.74 15.95
CA LEU A 64 4.05 -5.91 15.91
C LEU A 64 3.59 -6.96 14.89
N ALA A 65 4.39 -7.22 13.88
CA ALA A 65 4.02 -8.14 12.81
C ALA A 65 3.50 -9.50 13.30
N PRO A 66 4.13 -10.22 14.25
CA PRO A 66 3.65 -11.52 14.72
C PRO A 66 2.29 -11.45 15.44
N LEU A 67 1.96 -10.31 16.04
CA LEU A 67 0.74 -10.11 16.84
C LEU A 67 -0.39 -9.44 16.06
N TYR A 68 -0.12 -9.00 14.82
CA TYR A 68 -1.07 -8.20 14.04
C TYR A 68 -2.41 -8.92 13.85
N ASP A 69 -2.40 -10.19 13.46
CA ASP A 69 -3.61 -10.98 13.21
C ASP A 69 -4.46 -11.23 14.46
N LEU A 70 -3.80 -11.49 15.58
CA LEU A 70 -4.47 -11.74 16.85
C LEU A 70 -5.12 -10.46 17.36
N ASN A 71 -4.37 -9.36 17.28
CA ASN A 71 -4.83 -8.05 17.72
C ASN A 71 -6.02 -7.56 16.86
N GLU A 72 -5.97 -7.78 15.54
CA GLU A 72 -7.01 -7.36 14.62
C GLU A 72 -8.33 -8.12 14.82
N ARG A 73 -8.28 -9.43 15.03
CA ARG A 73 -9.48 -10.25 15.28
C ARG A 73 -10.17 -9.91 16.60
N ILE A 74 -9.39 -9.68 17.65
CA ILE A 74 -9.93 -9.43 18.99
C ILE A 74 -10.31 -7.96 19.16
N ALA A 75 -9.41 -7.04 18.84
CA ALA A 75 -9.63 -5.61 19.03
C ALA A 75 -10.66 -5.04 18.05
N GLY A 76 -10.66 -5.49 16.78
CA GLY A 76 -11.59 -5.01 15.78
C GLY A 76 -13.05 -5.24 16.18
N ARG A 77 -13.40 -6.45 16.59
CA ARG A 77 -14.78 -6.80 16.92
C ARG A 77 -15.23 -6.33 18.31
N LEU A 78 -14.37 -6.44 19.31
CA LEU A 78 -14.71 -6.10 20.71
C LEU A 78 -14.56 -4.61 21.01
N LEU A 79 -13.48 -3.98 20.55
CA LEU A 79 -13.20 -2.57 20.83
C LEU A 79 -13.78 -1.63 19.79
N VAL A 80 -13.74 -2.02 18.52
CA VAL A 80 -14.15 -1.15 17.40
C VAL A 80 -15.61 -1.41 16.99
N GLY A 81 -16.14 -2.63 17.20
CA GLY A 81 -17.54 -2.99 16.89
C GLY A 81 -17.84 -2.92 15.39
N VAL A 82 -16.83 -3.05 14.54
CA VAL A 82 -16.95 -3.03 13.09
C VAL A 82 -16.56 -4.40 12.56
N ASP A 83 -17.31 -4.90 11.60
CA ASP A 83 -16.89 -6.07 10.82
C ASP A 83 -15.78 -5.68 9.87
N MET A 84 -14.53 -6.03 10.25
CA MET A 84 -13.33 -5.70 9.46
C MET A 84 -13.34 -6.36 8.10
N VAL A 85 -13.91 -7.56 7.97
CA VAL A 85 -13.97 -8.29 6.70
C VAL A 85 -14.95 -7.59 5.75
N ALA A 86 -16.15 -7.29 6.22
CA ALA A 86 -17.13 -6.53 5.43
C ALA A 86 -16.62 -5.12 5.09
N GLY A 87 -15.92 -4.47 6.02
CA GLY A 87 -15.31 -3.16 5.78
C GLY A 87 -14.25 -3.19 4.68
N ARG A 88 -13.36 -4.19 4.67
CA ARG A 88 -12.36 -4.39 3.60
C ARG A 88 -13.03 -4.66 2.26
N ARG A 89 -14.02 -5.53 2.24
CA ARG A 89 -14.79 -5.79 1.02
C ARG A 89 -15.38 -4.51 0.46
N ARG A 90 -16.01 -3.71 1.32
CA ARG A 90 -16.59 -2.41 0.94
C ARG A 90 -15.55 -1.44 0.39
N ILE A 91 -14.36 -1.36 0.99
CA ILE A 91 -13.26 -0.52 0.51
C ILE A 91 -12.87 -0.92 -0.91
N VAL A 92 -12.66 -2.21 -1.16
CA VAL A 92 -12.27 -2.70 -2.49
C VAL A 92 -13.37 -2.46 -3.53
N GLU A 93 -14.64 -2.64 -3.19
CA GLU A 93 -15.78 -2.29 -4.07
C GLU A 93 -15.79 -0.82 -4.48
N LEU A 94 -15.44 0.09 -3.56
CA LEU A 94 -15.37 1.52 -3.83
C LEU A 94 -14.28 1.90 -4.83
N LEU A 95 -13.26 1.06 -5.01
CA LEU A 95 -12.21 1.28 -6.02
C LEU A 95 -12.75 1.12 -7.45
N GLY A 96 -13.81 0.34 -7.65
CA GLY A 96 -14.35 0.08 -9.00
C GLY A 96 -13.35 -0.62 -9.92
N LEU A 97 -12.59 -1.58 -9.37
CA LEU A 97 -11.63 -2.37 -10.14
C LEU A 97 -12.32 -3.21 -11.22
N ARG A 98 -11.61 -3.49 -12.29
CA ARG A 98 -12.09 -4.35 -13.37
C ARG A 98 -11.13 -5.52 -13.59
N PRO A 99 -11.65 -6.67 -14.06
CA PRO A 99 -10.82 -7.81 -14.45
C PRO A 99 -9.66 -7.40 -15.37
N GLY A 100 -8.50 -8.03 -15.19
CA GLY A 100 -7.34 -7.80 -16.04
C GLY A 100 -6.51 -6.55 -15.72
N MET A 101 -6.95 -5.68 -14.82
CA MET A 101 -6.16 -4.49 -14.45
C MET A 101 -4.83 -4.87 -13.78
N ARG A 102 -3.81 -4.04 -14.03
CA ARG A 102 -2.55 -4.06 -13.28
C ARG A 102 -2.66 -3.08 -12.12
N LEU A 103 -2.54 -3.59 -10.89
CA LEU A 103 -2.70 -2.85 -9.64
C LEU A 103 -1.39 -2.83 -8.86
N LEU A 104 -1.05 -1.67 -8.32
CA LEU A 104 -0.04 -1.51 -7.28
C LEU A 104 -0.74 -1.33 -5.92
N GLU A 105 -0.49 -2.25 -4.99
CA GLU A 105 -0.84 -2.08 -3.58
C GLU A 105 0.38 -1.55 -2.83
N VAL A 106 0.26 -0.37 -2.23
CA VAL A 106 1.32 0.25 -1.43
C VAL A 106 1.04 0.05 0.05
N SER A 107 2.05 -0.37 0.80
CA SER A 107 1.96 -0.73 2.21
C SER A 107 0.89 -1.80 2.50
N PRO A 108 0.96 -2.99 1.84
CA PRO A 108 0.00 -4.06 2.05
C PRO A 108 -0.01 -4.58 3.49
N GLY A 109 1.02 -4.28 4.28
CA GLY A 109 1.23 -4.88 5.59
C GLY A 109 1.22 -6.42 5.48
N PRO A 110 0.40 -7.14 6.29
CA PRO A 110 0.30 -8.59 6.21
C PRO A 110 -0.61 -9.09 5.05
N GLY A 111 -1.01 -8.22 4.12
CA GLY A 111 -1.73 -8.58 2.90
C GLY A 111 -3.21 -8.90 3.10
N VAL A 112 -3.88 -8.19 3.98
CA VAL A 112 -5.29 -8.46 4.35
C VAL A 112 -6.30 -8.07 3.27
N PHE A 113 -5.94 -7.17 2.35
CA PHE A 113 -6.78 -6.75 1.24
C PHE A 113 -6.63 -7.64 -0.01
N GLN A 114 -5.49 -8.33 -0.15
CA GLN A 114 -5.15 -9.08 -1.37
C GLN A 114 -6.19 -10.11 -1.81
N PRO A 115 -6.87 -10.88 -0.93
CA PRO A 115 -7.93 -11.79 -1.37
C PRO A 115 -9.11 -11.07 -2.05
N PHE A 116 -9.47 -9.87 -1.56
CA PHE A 116 -10.55 -9.05 -2.13
C PHE A 116 -10.13 -8.40 -3.45
N LEU A 117 -8.90 -7.87 -3.51
CA LEU A 117 -8.33 -7.30 -4.73
C LEU A 117 -8.24 -8.37 -5.83
N ARG A 118 -7.75 -9.56 -5.52
CA ARG A 118 -7.68 -10.69 -6.45
C ARG A 118 -9.06 -11.10 -6.95
N HIS A 119 -10.06 -11.12 -6.06
CA HIS A 119 -11.43 -11.46 -6.43
C HIS A 119 -11.96 -10.52 -7.53
N ASP A 120 -11.75 -9.22 -7.42
CA ASP A 120 -12.28 -8.22 -8.37
C ASP A 120 -11.44 -8.14 -9.66
N LEU A 121 -10.12 -8.32 -9.54
CA LEU A 121 -9.20 -8.32 -10.68
C LEU A 121 -9.25 -9.60 -11.51
N ARG A 122 -9.80 -10.72 -10.97
CA ARG A 122 -9.80 -12.06 -11.54
C ARG A 122 -8.38 -12.59 -11.79
N GLU A 123 -8.27 -13.72 -12.46
CA GLU A 123 -6.96 -14.37 -12.72
C GLU A 123 -6.10 -13.58 -13.70
N GLU A 124 -6.70 -12.85 -14.63
CA GLU A 124 -6.03 -12.01 -15.62
C GLU A 124 -5.41 -10.75 -15.01
N GLY A 125 -5.85 -10.37 -13.80
CA GLY A 125 -5.33 -9.21 -13.11
C GLY A 125 -3.91 -9.44 -12.58
N ARG A 126 -3.14 -8.37 -12.47
CA ARG A 126 -1.74 -8.39 -12.02
C ARG A 126 -1.60 -7.52 -10.78
N ILE A 127 -1.07 -8.09 -9.70
CA ILE A 127 -0.89 -7.38 -8.42
C ILE A 127 0.60 -7.30 -8.11
N VAL A 128 1.07 -6.07 -7.92
CA VAL A 128 2.36 -5.79 -7.27
C VAL A 128 2.05 -5.22 -5.89
N ALA A 129 2.73 -5.69 -4.87
CA ALA A 129 2.58 -5.20 -3.50
C ALA A 129 3.92 -4.72 -2.97
N LEU A 130 4.01 -3.42 -2.64
CA LEU A 130 5.24 -2.78 -2.18
C LEU A 130 5.10 -2.33 -0.72
N ASP A 131 6.07 -2.72 0.10
CA ASP A 131 6.14 -2.32 1.51
C ASP A 131 7.59 -2.01 1.92
N LEU A 132 7.75 -1.10 2.86
CA LEU A 132 9.04 -0.78 3.45
C LEU A 132 9.47 -1.80 4.53
N SER A 133 8.53 -2.60 5.03
CA SER A 133 8.76 -3.58 6.08
C SER A 133 8.91 -4.99 5.52
N MET A 134 10.13 -5.49 5.42
CA MET A 134 10.40 -6.87 5.01
C MET A 134 9.67 -7.92 5.89
N PRO A 135 9.56 -7.78 7.22
CA PRO A 135 8.74 -8.69 8.04
C PRO A 135 7.27 -8.71 7.64
N MET A 136 6.67 -7.55 7.31
CA MET A 136 5.29 -7.49 6.82
C MET A 136 5.14 -8.18 5.47
N LEU A 137 6.07 -7.98 4.53
CA LEU A 137 6.06 -8.68 3.25
C LEU A 137 6.17 -10.20 3.40
N ARG A 138 6.94 -10.68 4.36
CA ARG A 138 7.00 -12.13 4.66
C ARG A 138 5.67 -12.69 5.17
N GLN A 139 4.97 -11.95 6.02
CA GLN A 139 3.62 -12.34 6.47
C GLN A 139 2.62 -12.28 5.32
N CYS A 140 2.68 -11.23 4.51
CA CYS A 140 1.90 -11.08 3.30
C CYS A 140 2.08 -12.28 2.37
N GLN A 141 3.33 -12.69 2.13
CA GLN A 141 3.68 -13.88 1.33
C GLN A 141 3.12 -15.16 1.93
N ALA A 142 3.29 -15.36 3.24
CA ALA A 142 2.82 -16.56 3.92
C ALA A 142 1.28 -16.67 3.92
N ARG A 143 0.58 -15.54 4.13
CA ARG A 143 -0.88 -15.47 4.11
C ARG A 143 -1.45 -15.75 2.72
N ASN A 144 -0.84 -15.16 1.72
CA ASN A 144 -1.36 -15.11 0.35
C ASN A 144 -0.59 -16.04 -0.62
N LYS A 145 0.06 -17.09 -0.11
CA LYS A 145 0.92 -18.01 -0.88
C LYS A 145 0.25 -18.65 -2.10
N ARG A 146 -1.09 -18.66 -2.16
CA ARG A 146 -1.87 -19.19 -3.28
C ARG A 146 -2.30 -18.11 -4.26
N LEU A 147 -2.05 -16.85 -3.97
CA LEU A 147 -2.38 -15.73 -4.85
C LEU A 147 -1.14 -15.33 -5.65
N ASP A 148 -1.35 -15.00 -6.91
CA ASP A 148 -0.29 -14.44 -7.76
C ASP A 148 -0.11 -12.96 -7.44
N VAL A 149 0.82 -12.67 -6.51
CA VAL A 149 1.17 -11.33 -6.04
C VAL A 149 2.69 -11.19 -6.04
N HIS A 150 3.18 -10.16 -6.70
CA HIS A 150 4.61 -9.88 -6.78
C HIS A 150 5.02 -8.88 -5.71
N LEU A 151 5.90 -9.31 -4.80
CA LEU A 151 6.27 -8.53 -3.62
C LEU A 151 7.54 -7.72 -3.86
N VAL A 152 7.52 -6.44 -3.51
CA VAL A 152 8.65 -5.51 -3.63
C VAL A 152 8.91 -4.84 -2.29
N HIS A 153 10.13 -4.98 -1.78
CA HIS A 153 10.61 -4.27 -0.59
C HIS A 153 11.17 -2.91 -1.04
N GLY A 154 10.41 -1.85 -0.80
CA GLY A 154 10.70 -0.51 -1.30
C GLY A 154 10.02 0.58 -0.49
N ASN A 155 10.33 1.84 -0.81
CA ASN A 155 9.79 3.02 -0.17
C ASN A 155 8.70 3.65 -1.05
N ALA A 156 7.55 3.99 -0.46
CA ALA A 156 6.42 4.61 -1.13
C ALA A 156 6.75 5.99 -1.73
N SER A 157 7.68 6.73 -1.12
CA SER A 157 8.13 8.04 -1.60
C SER A 157 9.14 7.96 -2.75
N TYR A 158 9.52 6.73 -3.16
CA TYR A 158 10.49 6.46 -4.22
C TYR A 158 10.14 5.15 -4.92
N LEU A 159 8.98 5.13 -5.58
CA LEU A 159 8.47 3.92 -6.21
C LEU A 159 9.37 3.45 -7.36
N PRO A 160 9.84 2.20 -7.34
CA PRO A 160 10.79 1.68 -8.33
C PRO A 160 10.09 1.24 -9.63
N PHE A 161 9.18 2.06 -10.13
CA PHE A 161 8.41 1.76 -11.34
C PHE A 161 8.42 2.93 -12.30
N ALA A 162 8.34 2.64 -13.58
CA ALA A 162 8.18 3.63 -14.63
C ALA A 162 6.86 4.38 -14.47
N ASP A 163 6.80 5.58 -15.05
CA ASP A 163 5.57 6.34 -15.16
C ASP A 163 4.49 5.51 -15.86
N GLU A 164 3.26 5.72 -15.49
CA GLU A 164 2.09 5.14 -16.16
C GLU A 164 2.08 3.60 -16.25
N SER A 165 2.73 2.92 -15.30
CA SER A 165 2.89 1.46 -15.29
C SER A 165 1.64 0.71 -14.82
N PHE A 166 0.75 1.36 -14.06
CA PHE A 166 -0.39 0.72 -13.41
C PHE A 166 -1.72 1.34 -13.85
N TYR A 167 -2.77 0.53 -13.90
CA TYR A 167 -4.15 0.98 -14.12
C TYR A 167 -4.80 1.50 -12.84
N ALA A 168 -4.38 0.97 -11.70
CA ALA A 168 -4.86 1.37 -10.40
C ALA A 168 -3.74 1.32 -9.36
N LEU A 169 -3.79 2.22 -8.40
CA LEU A 169 -3.00 2.20 -7.18
C LEU A 169 -3.93 2.23 -5.99
N PHE A 170 -3.64 1.37 -5.02
CA PHE A 170 -4.36 1.28 -3.76
C PHE A 170 -3.39 1.36 -2.58
N HIS A 171 -3.70 2.24 -1.64
CA HIS A 171 -3.04 2.34 -0.34
C HIS A 171 -4.08 2.48 0.76
N PHE A 172 -3.94 1.74 1.86
CA PHE A 172 -4.82 1.91 3.01
C PHE A 172 -4.07 1.67 4.32
N GLY A 173 -4.03 2.71 5.15
CA GLY A 173 -3.41 2.70 6.47
C GLY A 173 -1.95 3.18 6.47
N GLY A 174 -1.68 4.25 7.21
CA GLY A 174 -0.33 4.75 7.46
C GLY A 174 0.20 5.81 6.50
N VAL A 175 -0.62 6.43 5.64
CA VAL A 175 -0.15 7.54 4.80
C VAL A 175 0.44 8.68 5.65
N ASN A 176 -0.15 8.95 6.81
CA ASN A 176 0.33 9.93 7.78
C ASN A 176 1.60 9.50 8.54
N LEU A 177 2.07 8.27 8.32
CA LEU A 177 3.28 7.71 8.94
C LEU A 177 4.48 7.73 8.00
N PHE A 178 4.31 8.12 6.74
CA PHE A 178 5.42 8.30 5.81
C PHE A 178 6.27 9.49 6.22
N SER A 179 7.58 9.41 6.02
CA SER A 179 8.50 10.53 6.25
C SER A 179 8.27 11.69 5.26
N GLU A 180 7.85 11.36 4.03
CA GLU A 180 7.61 12.30 2.94
C GLU A 180 6.23 12.01 2.30
N PRO A 181 5.11 12.29 3.00
CA PRO A 181 3.78 11.90 2.53
C PRO A 181 3.38 12.56 1.21
N ASP A 182 3.70 13.84 1.01
CA ASP A 182 3.38 14.56 -0.22
C ASP A 182 4.11 13.96 -1.43
N LYS A 183 5.36 13.56 -1.23
CA LYS A 183 6.14 12.89 -2.26
C LYS A 183 5.60 11.50 -2.57
N ALA A 184 5.20 10.73 -1.56
CA ALA A 184 4.57 9.43 -1.77
C ALA A 184 3.27 9.58 -2.58
N LEU A 185 2.43 10.57 -2.26
CA LEU A 185 1.21 10.85 -3.03
C LEU A 185 1.51 11.27 -4.47
N ALA A 186 2.56 12.07 -4.70
CA ALA A 186 3.01 12.41 -6.05
C ALA A 186 3.49 11.17 -6.83
N GLU A 187 4.24 10.26 -6.19
CA GLU A 187 4.66 8.98 -6.76
C GLU A 187 3.45 8.08 -7.10
N PHE A 188 2.39 8.10 -6.28
CA PHE A 188 1.15 7.38 -6.56
C PHE A 188 0.53 7.84 -7.89
N VAL A 189 0.49 9.17 -8.10
CA VAL A 189 -0.01 9.73 -9.36
C VAL A 189 0.94 9.41 -10.52
N ARG A 190 2.26 9.52 -10.32
CA ARG A 190 3.25 9.29 -11.38
C ARG A 190 3.12 7.90 -11.99
N VAL A 191 3.04 6.86 -11.15
CA VAL A 191 3.07 5.46 -11.63
C VAL A 191 1.74 4.97 -12.19
N VAL A 192 0.64 5.68 -11.92
CA VAL A 192 -0.66 5.36 -12.50
C VAL A 192 -0.78 5.99 -13.89
N ARG A 193 -1.36 5.28 -14.85
CA ARG A 193 -1.59 5.78 -16.21
C ARG A 193 -2.69 6.85 -16.24
N ARG A 194 -2.77 7.61 -17.33
CA ARG A 194 -3.90 8.51 -17.57
C ARG A 194 -5.22 7.76 -17.48
N ASP A 195 -6.26 8.39 -16.95
CA ASP A 195 -7.58 7.83 -16.64
C ASP A 195 -7.55 6.65 -15.66
N GLY A 196 -6.38 6.30 -15.11
CA GLY A 196 -6.22 5.28 -14.09
C GLY A 196 -6.69 5.74 -12.72
N LEU A 197 -6.84 4.79 -11.79
CA LEU A 197 -7.36 5.02 -10.45
C LEU A 197 -6.22 5.25 -9.47
N VAL A 198 -6.27 6.35 -8.74
CA VAL A 198 -5.42 6.61 -7.58
C VAL A 198 -6.30 6.57 -6.35
N SER A 199 -6.00 5.69 -5.40
CA SER A 199 -6.77 5.59 -4.18
C SER A 199 -5.86 5.45 -2.95
N TYR A 200 -6.18 6.22 -1.92
CA TYR A 200 -5.49 6.16 -0.64
C TYR A 200 -6.46 6.43 0.51
N GLY A 201 -6.19 5.83 1.62
CA GLY A 201 -7.00 5.99 2.82
C GLY A 201 -6.21 5.72 4.08
N ASP A 202 -6.77 6.13 5.20
CA ASP A 202 -6.17 5.93 6.51
C ASP A 202 -7.24 5.89 7.59
N GLU A 203 -6.82 5.61 8.81
CA GLU A 203 -7.63 5.81 10.00
C GLU A 203 -7.94 7.30 10.20
N GLY A 204 -9.16 7.58 10.64
CA GLY A 204 -9.59 8.95 10.91
C GLY A 204 -11.08 9.02 11.16
N PHE A 205 -11.53 9.90 12.05
CA PHE A 205 -12.96 10.04 12.28
C PHE A 205 -13.65 10.74 11.11
N GLY A 206 -14.65 10.07 10.58
CA GLY A 206 -15.60 10.66 9.66
C GLY A 206 -16.54 11.66 10.35
N LYS A 207 -17.22 12.46 9.55
CA LYS A 207 -18.24 13.40 10.04
C LYS A 207 -19.42 12.65 10.71
N SER A 208 -19.70 11.44 10.25
CA SER A 208 -20.76 10.58 10.76
C SER A 208 -20.42 9.92 12.11
N TYR A 209 -19.12 9.87 12.51
CA TYR A 209 -18.72 9.16 13.71
C TYR A 209 -19.09 9.95 14.97
N PRO A 210 -19.89 9.39 15.91
CA PRO A 210 -20.44 10.13 17.04
C PRO A 210 -19.36 10.53 18.07
N HIS A 211 -19.57 11.67 18.72
CA HIS A 211 -18.73 12.17 19.82
C HIS A 211 -19.05 11.45 21.14
N THR A 212 -18.58 10.20 21.26
CA THR A 212 -18.85 9.32 22.40
C THR A 212 -17.62 9.11 23.30
N MET A 213 -17.82 8.50 24.46
CA MET A 213 -16.71 8.04 25.31
C MET A 213 -15.78 7.08 24.55
N ARG A 214 -16.34 6.26 23.66
CA ARG A 214 -15.59 5.37 22.79
C ARG A 214 -14.60 6.12 21.89
N ARG A 215 -15.02 7.24 21.31
CA ARG A 215 -14.11 8.12 20.52
C ARG A 215 -12.92 8.57 21.36
N LYS A 216 -13.13 8.97 22.61
CA LYS A 216 -12.06 9.38 23.53
C LYS A 216 -11.09 8.24 23.82
N ILE A 217 -11.60 7.03 24.02
CA ILE A 217 -10.79 5.83 24.23
C ILE A 217 -9.93 5.51 22.97
N LEU A 218 -10.55 5.53 21.79
CA LEU A 218 -9.83 5.28 20.53
C LEU A 218 -8.70 6.29 20.30
N VAL A 219 -8.95 7.57 20.56
CA VAL A 219 -7.91 8.62 20.47
C VAL A 219 -6.76 8.36 21.46
N LYS A 220 -7.08 7.89 22.67
CA LYS A 220 -6.04 7.57 23.67
C LYS A 220 -5.19 6.38 23.25
N ILE A 221 -5.79 5.39 22.57
CA ILE A 221 -5.08 4.20 22.07
C ILE A 221 -4.26 4.56 20.80
N ASN A 222 -4.86 5.31 19.90
CA ASN A 222 -4.22 5.73 18.64
C ASN A 222 -4.50 7.21 18.36
N PRO A 223 -3.58 8.12 18.74
CA PRO A 223 -3.72 9.54 18.43
C PRO A 223 -3.78 9.87 16.94
N GLY A 224 -3.39 8.92 16.07
CA GLY A 224 -3.47 9.03 14.62
C GLY A 224 -4.86 9.37 14.10
N PHE A 225 -5.93 8.96 14.81
CA PHE A 225 -7.32 9.30 14.49
C PHE A 225 -7.59 10.82 14.42
N LEU A 226 -6.76 11.64 15.05
CA LEU A 226 -6.89 13.10 15.03
C LEU A 226 -5.99 13.78 13.99
N LYS A 227 -5.13 13.04 13.31
CA LYS A 227 -4.28 13.62 12.28
C LYS A 227 -5.14 14.15 11.12
N PRO A 228 -4.79 15.32 10.56
CA PRO A 228 -5.48 15.83 9.39
C PRO A 228 -5.31 14.89 8.22
N ARG A 229 -6.32 14.81 7.38
CA ARG A 229 -6.23 14.08 6.12
C ARG A 229 -5.25 14.81 5.20
N PRO A 230 -4.31 14.13 4.55
CA PRO A 230 -3.48 14.77 3.55
C PRO A 230 -4.37 15.28 2.41
N PRO A 231 -4.06 16.46 1.85
CA PRO A 231 -4.78 16.98 0.70
C PRO A 231 -4.61 16.04 -0.49
N ALA A 232 -5.57 16.08 -1.39
CA ALA A 232 -5.46 15.33 -2.63
C ALA A 232 -4.26 15.84 -3.45
N PRO A 233 -3.41 14.93 -3.96
CA PRO A 233 -2.27 15.33 -4.77
C PRO A 233 -2.73 15.99 -6.09
N GLY A 234 -1.88 16.84 -6.64
CA GLY A 234 -2.10 17.37 -7.99
C GLY A 234 -2.13 16.25 -9.04
N GLY A 235 -2.78 16.50 -10.16
CA GLY A 235 -2.88 15.56 -11.28
C GLY A 235 -3.95 14.47 -11.12
N ILE A 236 -4.89 14.63 -10.19
CA ILE A 236 -6.08 13.78 -10.09
C ILE A 236 -7.37 14.63 -10.17
N ALA A 237 -8.39 14.06 -10.79
CA ALA A 237 -9.74 14.62 -10.91
C ALA A 237 -10.81 13.62 -10.44
N ASP A 238 -12.08 13.99 -10.53
CA ASP A 238 -13.23 13.16 -10.14
C ASP A 238 -13.11 12.60 -8.71
N ILE A 239 -12.54 13.39 -7.80
CA ILE A 239 -12.21 12.98 -6.46
C ILE A 239 -13.47 12.69 -5.66
N LYS A 240 -13.54 11.48 -5.10
CA LYS A 240 -14.60 11.04 -4.19
C LYS A 240 -13.98 10.64 -2.86
N GLU A 241 -14.53 11.18 -1.79
CA GLU A 241 -14.17 10.79 -0.43
C GLU A 241 -15.26 9.92 0.16
N HIS A 242 -14.87 8.79 0.74
CA HIS A 242 -15.78 7.85 1.39
C HIS A 242 -15.38 7.67 2.85
N GLU A 243 -16.38 7.67 3.73
CA GLU A 243 -16.20 7.18 5.09
C GLU A 243 -16.26 5.65 5.08
N VAL A 244 -15.30 5.01 5.74
CA VAL A 244 -15.20 3.54 5.81
C VAL A 244 -15.12 3.08 7.26
N TYR A 245 -15.30 1.78 7.49
CA TYR A 245 -15.31 1.21 8.83
C TYR A 245 -16.26 1.92 9.81
N GLY A 246 -17.48 2.30 9.33
CA GLY A 246 -18.44 3.00 10.17
C GLY A 246 -17.99 4.40 10.61
N GLY A 247 -17.19 5.09 9.81
CA GLY A 247 -16.66 6.42 10.10
C GLY A 247 -15.35 6.41 10.90
N LEU A 248 -14.66 5.26 11.00
CA LEU A 248 -13.36 5.14 11.65
C LEU A 248 -12.18 5.22 10.67
N GLY A 249 -12.47 5.40 9.41
CA GLY A 249 -11.49 5.60 8.36
C GLY A 249 -12.09 6.39 7.20
N TYR A 250 -11.22 6.83 6.32
CA TYR A 250 -11.59 7.48 5.07
C TYR A 250 -10.87 6.82 3.90
N LEU A 251 -11.48 6.90 2.73
CA LEU A 251 -10.90 6.48 1.47
C LEU A 251 -11.12 7.60 0.45
N VAL A 252 -10.05 8.06 -0.16
CA VAL A 252 -10.05 8.98 -1.30
C VAL A 252 -9.84 8.16 -2.57
N VAL A 253 -10.67 8.36 -3.56
CA VAL A 253 -10.56 7.74 -4.89
C VAL A 253 -10.65 8.84 -5.93
N GLY A 254 -9.70 8.89 -6.85
CA GLY A 254 -9.69 9.84 -7.96
C GLY A 254 -9.12 9.22 -9.23
N ARG A 255 -9.21 9.95 -10.34
CA ARG A 255 -8.62 9.55 -11.62
C ARG A 255 -7.46 10.47 -11.98
N LYS A 256 -6.36 9.88 -12.46
CA LYS A 256 -5.26 10.67 -13.02
C LYS A 256 -5.71 11.37 -14.31
N VAL A 257 -5.39 12.66 -14.42
CA VAL A 257 -5.65 13.50 -15.61
C VAL A 257 -4.40 13.71 -16.45
#